data_ed3d5728477f428e5f8d95458e2984b3
#
_entry.id   ed3d5728477f428e5f8d95458e2984b3
#
_cell.length_a   1.000
_cell.length_b   1.000
_cell.length_c   1.000
_cell.angle_alpha   90.00
_cell.angle_beta   90.00
_cell.angle_gamma   90.00
#
_symmetry.space_group_name_H-M   'P 1'
#
loop_
_entity.id
_entity.type
_entity.pdbx_description
1 polymer ?
#
loop_
_entity_poly.entity_id
_entity_poly.type
_entity_poly.pdbx_seq_one_letter_code
_entity_poly.pdbx_strand_id
1 'polypeptide(L)'
;MYYFASDVHLGAGDEHTSRRTEQRFVEWLDKVAEDAAAIFLVGDIFDFWFEYQRVVPKGFVRTFAKFAELSERGIKIYLFIGNHDMWCYDYFHKECGVEIIRHPQRFTIAGKELFIAHGDNMNISDKPMLRLMNTTFRSKTLRWLFSWLVHPDLAMRFGQWWSGTSRKSHSKDNIDSSALKFLIDYAADYKSQNPSTDYIVFGHMHYPYDHCKEALRVLFLSNWEGEVTYAAMDEKGEISLKTF
;
A
#
# COMPACT_ATOMS: atom_id res chain seq x y z
N MET A 1 -15.29 -12.66 3.67
CA MET A 1 -14.22 -12.47 2.65
C MET A 1 -13.09 -11.61 3.19
N TYR A 2 -11.88 -11.67 2.60
CA TYR A 2 -10.72 -10.81 2.92
C TYR A 2 -10.24 -10.16 1.62
N TYR A 3 -10.04 -8.84 1.63
CA TYR A 3 -9.76 -8.07 0.43
C TYR A 3 -8.42 -7.36 0.51
N PHE A 4 -7.69 -7.31 -0.62
CA PHE A 4 -6.35 -6.74 -0.70
C PHE A 4 -6.28 -5.77 -1.89
N ALA A 5 -5.90 -4.53 -1.63
CA ALA A 5 -5.67 -3.51 -2.66
C ALA A 5 -4.40 -2.72 -2.33
N SER A 6 -3.79 -2.07 -3.32
CA SER A 6 -2.61 -1.23 -3.14
C SER A 6 -2.59 -0.11 -4.17
N ASP A 7 -1.60 0.76 -4.07
CA ASP A 7 -1.20 1.72 -5.11
C ASP A 7 -2.38 2.58 -5.63
N VAL A 8 -3.24 3.04 -4.70
CA VAL A 8 -4.39 3.91 -5.03
C VAL A 8 -3.91 5.30 -5.44
N HIS A 9 -2.83 5.78 -4.82
CA HIS A 9 -2.22 7.09 -5.07
C HIS A 9 -3.23 8.25 -5.02
N LEU A 10 -4.06 8.29 -3.97
CA LEU A 10 -4.97 9.39 -3.72
C LEU A 10 -4.20 10.72 -3.66
N GLY A 11 -4.62 11.68 -4.47
CA GLY A 11 -3.93 12.97 -4.62
C GLY A 11 -3.02 13.04 -5.85
N ALA A 12 -2.88 11.95 -6.60
CA ALA A 12 -2.14 11.93 -7.85
C ALA A 12 -2.86 12.71 -8.97
N GLY A 13 -2.08 13.31 -9.86
CA GLY A 13 -2.62 14.03 -11.02
C GLY A 13 -3.19 15.40 -10.67
N ASP A 14 -4.14 15.86 -11.46
CA ASP A 14 -4.89 17.08 -11.20
C ASP A 14 -6.07 16.83 -10.22
N GLU A 15 -6.72 17.90 -9.78
CA GLU A 15 -7.83 17.80 -8.81
C GLU A 15 -8.98 16.92 -9.31
N HIS A 16 -9.29 16.97 -10.61
CA HIS A 16 -10.36 16.19 -11.20
C HIS A 16 -10.02 14.69 -11.20
N THR A 17 -8.80 14.33 -11.60
CA THR A 17 -8.29 12.97 -11.61
C THR A 17 -8.24 12.41 -10.19
N SER A 18 -7.66 13.15 -9.25
CA SER A 18 -7.58 12.76 -7.84
C SER A 18 -8.96 12.50 -7.24
N ARG A 19 -9.94 13.39 -7.51
CA ARG A 19 -11.31 13.22 -7.02
C ARG A 19 -12.00 11.99 -7.60
N ARG A 20 -11.79 11.70 -8.88
CA ARG A 20 -12.34 10.52 -9.55
C ARG A 20 -11.75 9.24 -8.99
N THR A 21 -10.44 9.21 -8.73
CA THR A 21 -9.78 8.08 -8.07
C THR A 21 -10.32 7.86 -6.65
N GLU A 22 -10.49 8.93 -5.87
CA GLU A 22 -11.10 8.85 -4.53
C GLU A 22 -12.52 8.28 -4.59
N GLN A 23 -13.38 8.76 -5.50
CA GLN A 23 -14.74 8.25 -5.65
C GLN A 23 -14.75 6.76 -5.98
N ARG A 24 -13.94 6.35 -6.95
CA ARG A 24 -13.81 4.94 -7.35
C ARG A 24 -13.31 4.06 -6.21
N PHE A 25 -12.36 4.56 -5.42
CA PHE A 25 -11.85 3.83 -4.26
C PHE A 25 -12.94 3.67 -3.19
N VAL A 26 -13.73 4.71 -2.92
CA VAL A 26 -14.86 4.65 -1.99
C VAL A 26 -15.93 3.69 -2.49
N GLU A 27 -16.28 3.70 -3.79
CA GLU A 27 -17.22 2.75 -4.40
C GLU A 27 -16.75 1.30 -4.25
N TRP A 28 -15.43 1.06 -4.40
CA TRP A 28 -14.87 -0.26 -4.15
C TRP A 28 -14.96 -0.65 -2.67
N LEU A 29 -14.65 0.27 -1.76
CA LEU A 29 -14.82 0.03 -0.32
C LEU A 29 -16.27 -0.31 0.05
N ASP A 30 -17.25 0.39 -0.54
CA ASP A 30 -18.67 0.09 -0.37
C ASP A 30 -19.03 -1.33 -0.83
N LYS A 31 -18.55 -1.70 -2.02
CA LYS A 31 -18.81 -3.02 -2.59
C LYS A 31 -18.21 -4.15 -1.74
N VAL A 32 -16.95 -4.02 -1.32
CA VAL A 32 -16.31 -5.09 -0.55
C VAL A 32 -16.82 -5.15 0.89
N ALA A 33 -17.34 -4.04 1.42
CA ALA A 33 -17.93 -3.97 2.77
C ALA A 33 -19.19 -4.80 2.96
N GLU A 34 -19.79 -5.32 1.88
CA GLU A 34 -20.98 -6.18 1.95
C GLU A 34 -20.68 -7.49 2.68
N ASP A 35 -19.44 -8.03 2.54
CA ASP A 35 -19.05 -9.33 3.13
C ASP A 35 -17.62 -9.34 3.71
N ALA A 36 -16.94 -8.19 3.76
CA ALA A 36 -15.57 -8.11 4.25
C ALA A 36 -15.48 -8.44 5.74
N ALA A 37 -14.63 -9.39 6.09
CA ALA A 37 -14.13 -9.59 7.45
C ALA A 37 -12.95 -8.67 7.75
N ALA A 38 -12.08 -8.44 6.74
CA ALA A 38 -10.99 -7.47 6.82
C ALA A 38 -10.57 -6.98 5.43
N ILE A 39 -10.01 -5.77 5.40
CA ILE A 39 -9.46 -5.11 4.20
C ILE A 39 -7.99 -4.81 4.46
N PHE A 40 -7.12 -5.26 3.57
CA PHE A 40 -5.67 -5.06 3.59
C PHE A 40 -5.29 -4.05 2.49
N LEU A 41 -4.91 -2.86 2.88
CA LEU A 41 -4.42 -1.81 2.01
C LEU A 41 -2.88 -1.90 2.00
N VAL A 42 -2.33 -2.45 0.92
CA VAL A 42 -0.92 -2.92 0.87
C VAL A 42 0.02 -1.81 0.38
N GLY A 43 -0.11 -0.62 0.98
CA GLY A 43 0.77 0.55 0.76
C GLY A 43 0.38 1.43 -0.42
N ASP A 44 0.96 2.64 -0.43
CA ASP A 44 0.77 3.67 -1.46
C ASP A 44 -0.71 4.02 -1.71
N ILE A 45 -1.47 4.11 -0.61
CA ILE A 45 -2.87 4.55 -0.67
C ILE A 45 -2.93 6.04 -0.97
N PHE A 46 -1.99 6.81 -0.45
CA PHE A 46 -1.84 8.24 -0.74
C PHE A 46 -0.62 8.46 -1.63
N ASP A 47 -0.75 9.37 -2.60
CA ASP A 47 0.35 9.76 -3.48
C ASP A 47 1.49 10.45 -2.72
N PHE A 48 1.13 11.18 -1.68
CA PHE A 48 2.06 11.72 -0.68
C PHE A 48 1.31 11.97 0.62
N TRP A 49 1.84 11.45 1.73
CA TRP A 49 1.28 11.67 3.05
C TRP A 49 2.37 12.05 4.04
N PHE A 50 2.17 13.16 4.78
CA PHE A 50 3.06 13.58 5.85
C PHE A 50 2.25 14.11 7.03
N GLU A 51 2.34 13.44 8.17
CA GLU A 51 1.71 13.88 9.42
C GLU A 51 2.62 14.83 10.18
N TYR A 52 2.19 16.07 10.32
CA TYR A 52 2.70 17.02 11.31
C TYR A 52 2.06 16.74 12.68
N GLN A 53 2.51 17.44 13.72
CA GLN A 53 1.95 17.23 15.06
C GLN A 53 0.45 17.62 15.17
N ARG A 54 -0.01 18.60 14.39
CA ARG A 54 -1.37 19.16 14.49
C ARG A 54 -2.06 19.33 13.15
N VAL A 55 -1.41 19.01 12.06
CA VAL A 55 -1.98 19.14 10.72
C VAL A 55 -1.68 17.93 9.87
N VAL A 56 -2.61 17.58 9.01
CA VAL A 56 -2.50 16.53 8.00
C VAL A 56 -2.85 17.10 6.63
N PRO A 57 -2.49 16.42 5.53
CA PRO A 57 -2.86 16.84 4.18
C PRO A 57 -4.37 17.04 4.04
N LYS A 58 -4.78 18.08 3.30
CA LYS A 58 -6.18 18.34 2.98
C LYS A 58 -6.72 17.36 1.94
N GLY A 59 -8.03 17.14 1.99
CA GLY A 59 -8.75 16.31 1.02
C GLY A 59 -9.10 14.96 1.59
N PHE A 60 -9.50 14.07 0.72
CA PHE A 60 -9.79 12.66 1.01
C PHE A 60 -10.89 12.42 2.08
N VAL A 61 -11.77 13.41 2.26
CA VAL A 61 -12.80 13.38 3.30
C VAL A 61 -13.73 12.18 3.14
N ARG A 62 -14.04 11.78 1.90
CA ARG A 62 -14.88 10.61 1.62
C ARG A 62 -14.19 9.32 2.05
N THR A 63 -12.90 9.19 1.73
CA THR A 63 -12.08 8.03 2.13
C THR A 63 -11.99 7.92 3.65
N PHE A 64 -11.73 9.03 4.36
CA PHE A 64 -11.64 9.01 5.83
C PHE A 64 -12.98 8.67 6.47
N ALA A 65 -14.07 9.29 5.99
CA ALA A 65 -15.42 8.97 6.46
C ALA A 65 -15.75 7.49 6.23
N LYS A 66 -15.35 6.93 5.07
CA LYS A 66 -15.57 5.52 4.77
C LYS A 66 -14.74 4.61 5.66
N PHE A 67 -13.48 4.91 5.93
CA PHE A 67 -12.66 4.15 6.86
C PHE A 67 -13.26 4.14 8.28
N ALA A 68 -13.70 5.29 8.79
CA ALA A 68 -14.35 5.39 10.08
C ALA A 68 -15.65 4.57 10.13
N GLU A 69 -16.53 4.72 9.12
CA GLU A 69 -17.77 3.94 9.00
C GLU A 69 -17.51 2.44 9.02
N LEU A 70 -16.57 1.94 8.21
CA LEU A 70 -16.25 0.52 8.11
C LEU A 70 -15.68 -0.02 9.43
N SER A 71 -14.81 0.75 10.07
CA SER A 71 -14.26 0.42 11.38
C SER A 71 -15.35 0.34 12.45
N GLU A 72 -16.29 1.30 12.49
CA GLU A 72 -17.45 1.30 13.40
C GLU A 72 -18.39 0.10 13.15
N ARG A 73 -18.47 -0.38 11.92
CA ARG A 73 -19.17 -1.62 11.55
C ARG A 73 -18.43 -2.89 11.96
N GLY A 74 -17.21 -2.76 12.52
CA GLY A 74 -16.37 -3.88 12.95
C GLY A 74 -15.51 -4.51 11.85
N ILE A 75 -15.45 -3.92 10.66
CA ILE A 75 -14.57 -4.36 9.57
C ILE A 75 -13.15 -3.87 9.86
N LYS A 76 -12.21 -4.79 10.02
CA LYS A 76 -10.81 -4.44 10.27
C LYS A 76 -10.14 -3.92 9.00
N ILE A 77 -9.51 -2.76 9.08
CA ILE A 77 -8.73 -2.17 7.99
C ILE A 77 -7.27 -2.13 8.42
N TYR A 78 -6.40 -2.80 7.65
CA TYR A 78 -4.94 -2.78 7.82
C TYR A 78 -4.32 -1.95 6.72
N LEU A 79 -3.61 -0.87 7.08
CA LEU A 79 -2.88 -0.01 6.14
C LEU A 79 -1.38 -0.28 6.28
N PHE A 80 -0.81 -0.96 5.30
CA PHE A 80 0.63 -1.10 5.17
C PHE A 80 1.24 0.21 4.65
N ILE A 81 2.39 0.54 5.15
CA ILE A 81 3.12 1.73 4.72
C ILE A 81 3.93 1.40 3.47
N GLY A 82 3.69 2.15 2.40
CA GLY A 82 4.51 2.14 1.19
C GLY A 82 5.56 3.27 1.19
N ASN A 83 6.15 3.51 0.04
CA ASN A 83 7.16 4.56 -0.10
C ASN A 83 6.56 5.97 -0.28
N HIS A 84 5.31 6.09 -0.70
CA HIS A 84 4.61 7.36 -0.87
C HIS A 84 3.91 7.84 0.42
N ASP A 85 3.49 6.94 1.27
CA ASP A 85 2.78 7.23 2.51
C ASP A 85 3.56 6.84 3.78
N MET A 86 4.90 6.81 3.69
CA MET A 86 5.80 6.38 4.77
C MET A 86 5.71 7.24 6.04
N TRP A 87 5.18 8.45 5.97
CA TRP A 87 4.99 9.37 7.11
C TRP A 87 3.56 9.38 7.65
N CYS A 88 2.80 8.33 7.38
CA CYS A 88 1.60 7.97 8.11
C CYS A 88 1.97 7.49 9.52
N TYR A 89 1.37 8.04 10.58
CA TYR A 89 1.72 7.63 11.94
C TYR A 89 0.54 7.11 12.73
N ASP A 90 -0.24 7.96 13.34
CA ASP A 90 -1.33 7.56 14.22
C ASP A 90 -2.68 8.21 13.90
N TYR A 91 -2.71 9.13 12.95
CA TYR A 91 -3.92 9.83 12.54
C TYR A 91 -5.04 8.86 12.15
N PHE A 92 -4.77 7.96 11.19
CA PHE A 92 -5.79 7.01 10.74
C PHE A 92 -6.20 6.01 11.81
N HIS A 93 -5.28 5.65 12.71
CA HIS A 93 -5.64 4.79 13.84
C HIS A 93 -6.58 5.50 14.81
N LYS A 94 -6.27 6.74 15.17
CA LYS A 94 -7.04 7.53 16.13
C LYS A 94 -8.38 8.01 15.60
N GLU A 95 -8.40 8.47 14.34
CA GLU A 95 -9.58 9.12 13.76
C GLU A 95 -10.46 8.16 12.96
N CYS A 96 -9.90 7.08 12.42
CA CYS A 96 -10.63 6.18 11.54
C CYS A 96 -10.59 4.70 11.97
N GLY A 97 -9.92 4.35 13.07
CA GLY A 97 -9.83 2.97 13.54
C GLY A 97 -9.00 2.03 12.66
N VAL A 98 -8.17 2.59 11.75
CA VAL A 98 -7.33 1.82 10.82
C VAL A 98 -6.04 1.38 11.51
N GLU A 99 -5.66 0.11 11.36
CA GLU A 99 -4.41 -0.41 11.90
C GLU A 99 -3.23 -0.16 10.94
N ILE A 100 -2.21 0.58 11.41
CA ILE A 100 -1.04 0.94 10.60
C ILE A 100 0.05 -0.12 10.73
N ILE A 101 0.40 -0.76 9.61
CA ILE A 101 1.43 -1.80 9.51
C ILE A 101 2.69 -1.22 8.85
N ARG A 102 3.79 -1.10 9.62
CA ARG A 102 5.02 -0.40 9.20
C ARG A 102 6.08 -1.29 8.58
N HIS A 103 5.92 -2.58 8.71
CA HIS A 103 6.88 -3.58 8.25
C HIS A 103 6.14 -4.73 7.59
N PRO A 104 6.82 -5.48 6.69
CA PRO A 104 6.29 -6.74 6.18
C PRO A 104 5.83 -7.62 7.34
N GLN A 105 4.66 -8.22 7.22
CA GLN A 105 4.05 -8.98 8.31
C GLN A 105 3.40 -10.26 7.82
N ARG A 106 3.40 -11.26 8.71
CA ARG A 106 2.69 -12.52 8.49
C ARG A 106 1.29 -12.44 9.12
N PHE A 107 0.34 -13.04 8.42
CA PHE A 107 -1.03 -13.20 8.90
C PHE A 107 -1.47 -14.64 8.67
N THR A 108 -2.19 -15.18 9.64
CA THR A 108 -2.95 -16.42 9.46
C THR A 108 -4.40 -16.06 9.17
N ILE A 109 -4.86 -16.30 7.94
CA ILE A 109 -6.19 -15.94 7.46
C ILE A 109 -6.85 -17.18 6.88
N ALA A 110 -8.04 -17.54 7.35
CA ALA A 110 -8.78 -18.72 6.91
C ALA A 110 -7.92 -20.00 6.90
N GLY A 111 -7.04 -20.16 7.91
CA GLY A 111 -6.14 -21.30 8.05
C GLY A 111 -4.94 -21.31 7.10
N LYS A 112 -4.70 -20.22 6.34
CA LYS A 112 -3.56 -20.03 5.45
C LYS A 112 -2.58 -19.01 6.01
N GLU A 113 -1.28 -19.26 5.81
CA GLU A 113 -0.21 -18.34 6.18
C GLU A 113 0.14 -17.40 5.02
N LEU A 114 -0.14 -16.10 5.22
CA LEU A 114 0.17 -15.06 4.26
C LEU A 114 1.36 -14.23 4.72
N PHE A 115 2.27 -13.91 3.80
CA PHE A 115 3.26 -12.84 3.97
C PHE A 115 2.81 -11.64 3.13
N ILE A 116 2.61 -10.49 3.77
CA ILE A 116 2.11 -9.28 3.12
C ILE A 116 3.14 -8.18 3.29
N ALA A 117 3.51 -7.54 2.18
CA ALA A 117 4.45 -6.42 2.15
C ALA A 117 4.13 -5.49 0.98
N HIS A 118 4.46 -4.20 1.09
CA HIS A 118 4.32 -3.30 -0.05
C HIS A 118 5.27 -3.69 -1.20
N GLY A 119 6.54 -3.96 -0.92
CA GLY A 119 7.49 -4.42 -1.94
C GLY A 119 8.67 -3.46 -2.19
N ASP A 120 8.54 -2.19 -1.81
CA ASP A 120 9.52 -1.12 -2.05
C ASP A 120 10.90 -1.35 -1.41
N ASN A 121 10.94 -2.04 -0.28
CA ASN A 121 12.11 -2.16 0.58
C ASN A 121 12.77 -3.56 0.58
N MET A 122 12.35 -4.46 -0.32
CA MET A 122 12.88 -5.83 -0.33
C MET A 122 14.32 -5.92 -0.91
N ASN A 123 14.79 -4.91 -1.66
CA ASN A 123 16.10 -4.88 -2.33
C ASN A 123 17.02 -3.74 -1.86
N ILE A 124 17.05 -3.43 -0.56
CA ILE A 124 17.86 -2.30 -0.08
C ILE A 124 19.31 -2.68 0.23
N SER A 125 19.60 -3.95 0.52
CA SER A 125 20.92 -4.40 0.95
C SER A 125 22.02 -4.00 -0.02
N ASP A 126 21.76 -4.10 -1.31
CA ASP A 126 22.75 -3.93 -2.38
C ASP A 126 22.77 -2.52 -3.01
N LYS A 127 21.91 -1.61 -2.51
CA LYS A 127 21.76 -0.24 -3.04
C LYS A 127 22.05 0.81 -1.95
N PRO A 128 23.32 1.18 -1.72
CA PRO A 128 23.70 2.02 -0.58
C PRO A 128 23.01 3.40 -0.58
N MET A 129 22.76 3.98 -1.75
CA MET A 129 22.06 5.26 -1.87
C MET A 129 20.58 5.14 -1.44
N LEU A 130 19.87 4.09 -1.85
CA LEU A 130 18.50 3.84 -1.42
C LEU A 130 18.43 3.53 0.08
N ARG A 131 19.42 2.79 0.59
CA ARG A 131 19.54 2.52 2.03
C ARG A 131 19.73 3.81 2.83
N LEU A 132 20.61 4.71 2.39
CA LEU A 132 20.82 6.02 3.02
C LEU A 132 19.54 6.85 2.97
N MET A 133 18.89 6.93 1.83
CA MET A 133 17.63 7.66 1.64
C MET A 133 16.53 7.12 2.56
N ASN A 134 16.32 5.80 2.61
CA ASN A 134 15.36 5.17 3.50
C ASN A 134 15.67 5.42 4.99
N THR A 135 16.94 5.31 5.38
CA THR A 135 17.36 5.59 6.75
C THR A 135 17.08 7.05 7.13
N THR A 136 17.36 7.98 6.21
CA THR A 136 17.09 9.42 6.38
C THR A 136 15.59 9.69 6.54
N PHE A 137 14.78 9.18 5.63
CA PHE A 137 13.34 9.41 5.61
C PHE A 137 12.60 8.73 6.78
N ARG A 138 13.12 7.62 7.28
CA ARG A 138 12.57 6.91 8.44
C ARG A 138 13.13 7.39 9.79
N SER A 139 14.11 8.31 9.78
CA SER A 139 14.68 8.89 11.02
C SER A 139 13.66 9.77 11.76
N LYS A 140 13.34 9.40 12.99
CA LYS A 140 12.43 10.18 13.84
C LYS A 140 12.94 11.60 14.10
N THR A 141 14.26 11.74 14.27
CA THR A 141 14.91 13.04 14.53
C THR A 141 14.84 13.94 13.31
N LEU A 142 15.19 13.43 12.12
CA LEU A 142 15.15 14.20 10.88
C LEU A 142 13.71 14.58 10.51
N ARG A 143 12.75 13.68 10.73
CA ARG A 143 11.34 13.98 10.57
C ARG A 143 10.88 15.11 11.51
N TRP A 144 11.25 15.03 12.80
CA TRP A 144 10.91 16.08 13.78
C TRP A 144 11.48 17.43 13.34
N LEU A 145 12.77 17.46 12.94
CA LEU A 145 13.42 18.66 12.43
C LEU A 145 12.72 19.19 11.16
N PHE A 146 12.40 18.32 10.21
CA PHE A 146 11.67 18.66 9.00
C PHE A 146 10.29 19.25 9.32
N SER A 147 9.53 18.62 10.22
CA SER A 147 8.21 19.10 10.64
C SER A 147 8.24 20.44 11.36
N TRP A 148 9.38 20.82 11.93
CA TRP A 148 9.57 22.10 12.63
C TRP A 148 10.07 23.21 11.72
N LEU A 149 10.89 22.89 10.73
CA LEU A 149 11.53 23.84 9.83
C LEU A 149 10.79 24.06 8.51
N VAL A 150 10.07 23.06 8.01
CA VAL A 150 9.45 23.11 6.68
C VAL A 150 7.95 23.36 6.80
N HIS A 151 7.52 24.47 6.18
CA HIS A 151 6.10 24.79 6.13
C HIS A 151 5.29 23.69 5.43
N PRO A 152 4.10 23.30 5.93
CA PRO A 152 3.30 22.22 5.34
C PRO A 152 3.06 22.34 3.83
N ASP A 153 2.77 23.54 3.33
CA ASP A 153 2.55 23.74 1.89
C ASP A 153 3.80 23.47 1.06
N LEU A 154 4.99 23.78 1.58
CA LEU A 154 6.26 23.47 0.90
C LEU A 154 6.53 21.95 0.91
N ALA A 155 6.26 21.29 2.02
CA ALA A 155 6.38 19.84 2.12
C ALA A 155 5.44 19.13 1.15
N MET A 156 4.18 19.59 1.06
CA MET A 156 3.19 19.02 0.13
C MET A 156 3.61 19.22 -1.34
N ARG A 157 4.07 20.41 -1.71
CA ARG A 157 4.58 20.68 -3.08
C ARG A 157 5.79 19.82 -3.43
N PHE A 158 6.74 19.72 -2.50
CA PHE A 158 7.91 18.84 -2.67
C PHE A 158 7.50 17.38 -2.81
N GLY A 159 6.63 16.90 -1.93
CA GLY A 159 6.15 15.53 -1.95
C GLY A 159 5.41 15.17 -3.24
N GLN A 160 4.52 16.03 -3.71
CA GLN A 160 3.82 15.84 -4.99
C GLN A 160 4.78 15.84 -6.19
N TRP A 161 5.77 16.70 -6.19
CA TRP A 161 6.82 16.69 -7.23
C TRP A 161 7.63 15.39 -7.20
N TRP A 162 8.06 14.97 -6.02
CA TRP A 162 8.82 13.73 -5.81
C TRP A 162 8.03 12.50 -6.24
N SER A 163 6.80 12.40 -5.78
CA SER A 163 5.86 11.33 -6.08
C SER A 163 5.58 11.22 -7.59
N GLY A 164 5.31 12.35 -8.25
CA GLY A 164 5.11 12.40 -9.69
C GLY A 164 6.31 11.91 -10.50
N THR A 165 7.52 12.10 -9.99
CA THR A 165 8.75 11.59 -10.62
C THR A 165 8.88 10.07 -10.42
N SER A 166 8.57 9.58 -9.23
CA SER A 166 8.59 8.14 -8.92
C SER A 166 7.60 7.35 -9.79
N ARG A 167 6.33 7.82 -9.91
CA ARG A 167 5.31 7.13 -10.73
C ARG A 167 5.68 7.03 -12.21
N LYS A 168 6.33 8.05 -12.78
CA LYS A 168 6.79 8.02 -14.19
C LYS A 168 7.80 6.90 -14.45
N SER A 169 8.56 6.49 -13.45
CA SER A 169 9.51 5.38 -13.58
C SER A 169 8.84 4.00 -13.53
N HIS A 170 7.59 3.92 -13.05
CA HIS A 170 6.80 2.68 -12.91
C HIS A 170 5.55 2.65 -13.80
N SER A 171 5.51 3.47 -14.89
CA SER A 171 4.37 3.49 -15.81
C SER A 171 4.20 2.16 -16.55
N LYS A 172 2.96 1.81 -16.94
CA LYS A 172 2.58 0.55 -17.63
C LYS A 172 3.40 0.23 -18.88
N ASP A 173 3.98 1.24 -19.52
CA ASP A 173 4.79 1.07 -20.72
C ASP A 173 6.23 0.57 -20.42
N ASN A 174 6.64 0.55 -19.16
CA ASN A 174 7.94 0.09 -18.70
C ASN A 174 7.78 -0.79 -17.46
N ILE A 175 7.23 -2.00 -17.64
CA ILE A 175 7.31 -3.01 -16.58
C ILE A 175 8.79 -3.30 -16.36
N ASP A 176 9.30 -2.89 -15.22
CA ASP A 176 10.66 -3.26 -14.82
C ASP A 176 10.69 -4.77 -14.53
N SER A 177 10.94 -5.54 -15.62
CA SER A 177 11.04 -7.00 -15.55
C SER A 177 12.12 -7.44 -14.56
N SER A 178 13.12 -6.59 -14.29
CA SER A 178 14.17 -6.87 -13.30
C SER A 178 13.65 -6.71 -11.87
N ALA A 179 12.80 -5.72 -11.60
CA ALA A 179 12.16 -5.53 -10.30
C ALA A 179 11.14 -6.62 -9.99
N LEU A 180 10.31 -6.98 -10.98
CA LEU A 180 9.37 -8.10 -10.84
C LEU A 180 10.10 -9.42 -10.56
N LYS A 181 11.12 -9.72 -11.36
CA LYS A 181 11.96 -10.91 -11.16
C LYS A 181 12.59 -10.91 -9.77
N PHE A 182 13.13 -9.77 -9.34
CA PHE A 182 13.72 -9.65 -8.02
C PHE A 182 12.72 -10.00 -6.89
N LEU A 183 11.48 -9.48 -6.96
CA LEU A 183 10.46 -9.76 -5.94
C LEU A 183 10.01 -11.23 -5.97
N ILE A 184 10.00 -11.87 -7.13
CA ILE A 184 9.73 -13.31 -7.26
C ILE A 184 10.88 -14.12 -6.63
N ASP A 185 12.14 -13.76 -6.92
CA ASP A 185 13.32 -14.42 -6.35
C ASP A 185 13.33 -14.24 -4.81
N TYR A 186 13.06 -13.02 -4.32
CA TYR A 186 12.90 -12.76 -2.89
C TYR A 186 11.79 -13.62 -2.26
N ALA A 187 10.63 -13.75 -2.93
CA ALA A 187 9.52 -14.57 -2.45
C ALA A 187 9.91 -16.06 -2.38
N ALA A 188 10.68 -16.56 -3.34
CA ALA A 188 11.19 -17.92 -3.35
C ALA A 188 12.16 -18.15 -2.18
N ASP A 189 13.08 -17.22 -1.94
CA ASP A 189 14.01 -17.29 -0.80
C ASP A 189 13.26 -17.21 0.54
N TYR A 190 12.27 -16.32 0.65
CA TYR A 190 11.42 -16.21 1.83
C TYR A 190 10.66 -17.51 2.11
N LYS A 191 10.03 -18.11 1.08
CA LYS A 191 9.32 -19.39 1.17
C LYS A 191 10.24 -20.53 1.61
N SER A 192 11.48 -20.56 1.12
CA SER A 192 12.47 -21.58 1.50
C SER A 192 12.80 -21.52 2.99
N GLN A 193 12.87 -20.31 3.55
CA GLN A 193 13.13 -20.06 4.98
C GLN A 193 11.86 -20.20 5.85
N ASN A 194 10.68 -20.04 5.25
CA ASN A 194 9.37 -20.11 5.90
C ASN A 194 8.43 -21.07 5.14
N PRO A 195 8.64 -22.39 5.22
CA PRO A 195 7.92 -23.37 4.39
C PRO A 195 6.40 -23.38 4.60
N SER A 196 5.92 -22.90 5.75
CA SER A 196 4.47 -22.82 6.06
C SER A 196 3.75 -21.70 5.32
N THR A 197 4.44 -20.75 4.66
CA THR A 197 3.78 -19.64 3.95
C THR A 197 3.03 -20.16 2.72
N ASP A 198 1.73 -19.96 2.67
CA ASP A 198 0.89 -20.36 1.53
C ASP A 198 0.91 -19.31 0.42
N TYR A 199 0.80 -18.03 0.78
CA TYR A 199 0.68 -16.91 -0.16
C TYR A 199 1.62 -15.75 0.22
N ILE A 200 2.10 -15.06 -0.82
CA ILE A 200 2.83 -13.80 -0.68
C ILE A 200 2.09 -12.73 -1.47
N VAL A 201 1.82 -11.57 -0.86
CA VAL A 201 1.08 -10.47 -1.49
C VAL A 201 1.95 -9.21 -1.50
N PHE A 202 2.15 -8.65 -2.69
CA PHE A 202 2.89 -7.42 -2.93
C PHE A 202 2.05 -6.35 -3.64
N GLY A 203 2.29 -5.08 -3.34
CA GLY A 203 1.94 -3.91 -4.12
C GLY A 203 3.11 -3.43 -4.98
N HIS A 204 3.29 -2.09 -5.07
CA HIS A 204 4.47 -1.38 -5.60
C HIS A 204 4.74 -1.51 -7.10
N MET A 205 4.44 -2.65 -7.70
CA MET A 205 4.76 -2.92 -9.10
C MET A 205 3.76 -2.30 -10.09
N HIS A 206 2.61 -1.83 -9.61
CA HIS A 206 1.52 -1.27 -10.42
C HIS A 206 1.02 -2.22 -11.54
N TYR A 207 1.38 -3.48 -11.47
CA TYR A 207 1.07 -4.50 -12.48
C TYR A 207 0.46 -5.73 -11.81
N PRO A 208 -0.80 -6.07 -12.12
CA PRO A 208 -1.46 -7.23 -11.53
C PRO A 208 -0.88 -8.51 -12.13
N TYR A 209 -0.33 -9.35 -11.26
CA TYR A 209 0.24 -10.61 -11.70
C TYR A 209 0.07 -11.69 -10.63
N ASP A 210 -0.40 -12.86 -11.04
CA ASP A 210 -0.51 -14.06 -10.20
C ASP A 210 0.57 -15.04 -10.61
N HIS A 211 1.65 -15.08 -9.86
CA HIS A 211 2.75 -16.01 -10.07
C HIS A 211 2.52 -17.28 -9.28
N CYS A 212 2.34 -18.40 -10.00
CA CYS A 212 2.20 -19.71 -9.38
C CYS A 212 3.25 -20.66 -9.95
N LYS A 213 4.16 -21.09 -9.11
CA LYS A 213 5.20 -22.05 -9.46
C LYS A 213 5.45 -23.00 -8.30
N GLU A 214 5.26 -24.31 -8.53
CA GLU A 214 5.40 -25.35 -7.49
C GLU A 214 4.52 -25.04 -6.26
N ALA A 215 5.12 -24.92 -5.06
CA ALA A 215 4.43 -24.58 -3.83
C ALA A 215 4.45 -23.07 -3.51
N LEU A 216 4.95 -22.21 -4.42
CA LEU A 216 5.01 -20.77 -4.27
C LEU A 216 3.88 -20.10 -5.06
N ARG A 217 3.07 -19.29 -4.39
CA ARG A 217 2.11 -18.39 -5.05
C ARG A 217 2.30 -16.97 -4.56
N VAL A 218 2.57 -16.06 -5.50
CA VAL A 218 2.82 -14.64 -5.25
C VAL A 218 1.82 -13.82 -6.03
N LEU A 219 1.07 -12.95 -5.36
CA LEU A 219 0.14 -12.03 -5.98
C LEU A 219 0.70 -10.61 -5.94
N PHE A 220 0.74 -9.98 -7.09
CA PHE A 220 1.07 -8.57 -7.26
C PHE A 220 -0.22 -7.81 -7.53
N LEU A 221 -0.44 -6.75 -6.77
CA LEU A 221 -1.63 -5.92 -6.87
C LEU A 221 -1.42 -4.80 -7.91
N SER A 222 -2.52 -4.27 -8.43
CA SER A 222 -2.52 -3.23 -9.45
C SER A 222 -2.61 -1.83 -8.84
N ASN A 223 -2.27 -0.82 -9.65
CA ASN A 223 -2.63 0.56 -9.38
C ASN A 223 -4.11 0.85 -9.78
N TRP A 224 -4.56 2.08 -9.53
CA TRP A 224 -5.95 2.53 -9.78
C TRP A 224 -6.10 3.34 -11.08
N GLU A 225 -5.09 3.32 -11.94
CA GLU A 225 -5.14 3.91 -13.28
C GLU A 225 -5.73 2.90 -14.28
N GLY A 226 -6.90 3.17 -14.82
CA GLY A 226 -7.59 2.28 -15.76
C GLY A 226 -8.38 1.17 -15.09
N GLU A 227 -8.19 -0.09 -15.51
CA GLU A 227 -8.83 -1.25 -14.91
C GLU A 227 -8.18 -1.58 -13.57
N VAL A 228 -8.99 -1.61 -12.51
CA VAL A 228 -8.51 -1.88 -11.15
C VAL A 228 -8.54 -3.38 -10.88
N THR A 229 -7.40 -3.91 -10.46
CA THR A 229 -7.30 -5.31 -10.03
C THR A 229 -6.93 -5.35 -8.56
N TYR A 230 -7.69 -6.09 -7.78
CA TYR A 230 -7.50 -6.33 -6.36
C TYR A 230 -7.48 -7.84 -6.08
N ALA A 231 -7.01 -8.29 -4.93
CA ALA A 231 -7.13 -9.69 -4.55
C ALA A 231 -8.28 -9.90 -3.55
N ALA A 232 -8.94 -11.05 -3.65
CA ALA A 232 -9.96 -11.48 -2.71
C ALA A 232 -9.69 -12.91 -2.26
N MET A 233 -9.82 -13.15 -0.96
CA MET A 233 -9.66 -14.46 -0.33
C MET A 233 -10.97 -14.87 0.35
N ASP A 234 -11.40 -16.09 0.09
CA ASP A 234 -12.61 -16.64 0.67
C ASP A 234 -12.38 -17.26 2.07
N GLU A 235 -13.45 -17.77 2.65
CA GLU A 235 -13.42 -18.44 3.97
C GLU A 235 -12.71 -19.80 3.94
N LYS A 236 -12.50 -20.36 2.76
CA LYS A 236 -11.73 -21.61 2.56
C LYS A 236 -10.23 -21.36 2.39
N GLY A 237 -9.83 -20.08 2.35
CA GLY A 237 -8.44 -19.70 2.15
C GLY A 237 -8.01 -19.68 0.68
N GLU A 238 -8.95 -19.68 -0.27
CA GLU A 238 -8.62 -19.56 -1.69
C GLU A 238 -8.55 -18.08 -2.08
N ILE A 239 -7.39 -17.65 -2.58
CA ILE A 239 -7.14 -16.26 -3.00
C ILE A 239 -7.09 -16.14 -4.52
N SER A 240 -7.65 -15.07 -5.08
CA SER A 240 -7.61 -14.79 -6.52
C SER A 240 -7.64 -13.29 -6.82
N LEU A 241 -7.06 -12.90 -7.95
CA LEU A 241 -7.21 -11.55 -8.49
C LEU A 241 -8.62 -11.36 -9.06
N LYS A 242 -9.20 -10.20 -8.81
CA LYS A 242 -10.52 -9.77 -9.26
C LYS A 242 -10.41 -8.38 -9.90
N THR A 243 -11.32 -8.09 -10.80
CA THR A 243 -11.43 -6.77 -11.46
C THR A 243 -12.62 -6.00 -10.91
N PHE A 244 -12.44 -4.68 -10.77
CA PHE A 244 -13.46 -3.74 -10.31
C PHE A 244 -13.77 -2.69 -11.39
#